data_547af40f7366e6bf5930c5de3c1726c7
#
_entry.id   547af40f7366e6bf5930c5de3c1726c7
#
_cell.length_a   1.000
_cell.length_b   1.000
_cell.length_c   1.000
_cell.angle_alpha   90.00
_cell.angle_beta   90.00
_cell.angle_gamma   90.00
#
_symmetry.space_group_name_H-M   'P 1'
#
loop_
_entity.id
_entity.type
_entity.pdbx_description
1 polymer ?
#
loop_
_entity_poly.entity_id
_entity_poly.type
_entity_poly.pdbx_seq_one_letter_code
_entity_poly.pdbx_strand_id
1 'polypeptide(L)'
;MKFGLGYDWKEVKRFEKLDQKYRAIVFYSENEYDFIFFKSIVEKLTQEYDTKICYVTSSKTDPMLSSNNKNILPFYIGDGIARSNFFINLEASIIIMTMPDLETFHIKRSKVYPVHYVYIFHSLNSTQRAYTNTAFDNFDTLFCTGNYQIIEIQERERKFNLNKKKLVRHGYGRLDTLINEARNTDMKKSASDNKVVLIAPSWGANGLIETKGEEIVSILLDSGFDVILRPHPMTIKKSNNIIQKIEKKFKDKLNFKLETDIRNMESFFLCDCMISDLSGAAIEYSFTFEKPILYIVTPEKIVQEKQIDLVSLEEKIRPQIGEVITLSQLSLLPSKINQFLLSQNKFKEKIKKIREETVFNIGNSADQGAKYLLELKKSLES
;
A
#
# COMPACT_ATOMS: atom_id res chain seq x y z
N MET A 1 10.78 -20.28 13.73
CA MET A 1 9.79 -21.24 14.27
C MET A 1 9.62 -22.41 13.32
N LYS A 2 9.50 -23.66 13.83
CA LYS A 2 9.16 -24.83 12.99
C LYS A 2 7.63 -24.97 12.96
N PHE A 3 7.02 -24.74 11.82
CA PHE A 3 5.58 -24.90 11.60
C PHE A 3 5.30 -26.37 11.24
N GLY A 4 4.82 -27.17 12.21
CA GLY A 4 4.35 -28.54 11.97
C GLY A 4 2.91 -28.59 11.48
N LEU A 5 2.45 -29.76 11.03
CA LEU A 5 1.05 -30.03 10.68
C LEU A 5 0.11 -29.61 11.83
N GLY A 6 -0.92 -28.80 11.51
CA GLY A 6 -1.91 -28.33 12.48
C GLY A 6 -1.39 -27.21 13.41
N TYR A 7 -0.26 -26.57 13.09
CA TYR A 7 0.24 -25.43 13.88
C TYR A 7 -0.72 -24.24 13.84
N ASP A 8 -1.32 -23.95 12.68
CA ASP A 8 -2.37 -22.97 12.49
C ASP A 8 -3.57 -23.18 13.42
N TRP A 9 -4.05 -24.41 13.54
CA TRP A 9 -5.12 -24.79 14.47
C TRP A 9 -4.72 -24.62 15.95
N LYS A 10 -3.47 -24.92 16.30
CA LYS A 10 -2.97 -24.67 17.67
C LYS A 10 -2.96 -23.18 18.00
N GLU A 11 -2.57 -22.34 17.05
CA GLU A 11 -2.55 -20.91 17.24
C GLU A 11 -3.96 -20.29 17.31
N VAL A 12 -4.92 -20.79 16.50
CA VAL A 12 -6.33 -20.40 16.64
C VAL A 12 -6.84 -20.75 18.05
N LYS A 13 -6.59 -21.96 18.54
CA LYS A 13 -6.96 -22.36 19.91
C LYS A 13 -6.24 -21.54 20.98
N ARG A 14 -5.00 -21.13 20.74
CA ARG A 14 -4.25 -20.25 21.67
C ARG A 14 -4.89 -18.88 21.74
N PHE A 15 -5.33 -18.33 20.60
CA PHE A 15 -6.07 -17.07 20.55
C PHE A 15 -7.42 -17.19 21.30
N GLU A 16 -8.20 -18.23 21.04
CA GLU A 16 -9.51 -18.47 21.69
C GLU A 16 -9.42 -18.56 23.21
N LYS A 17 -8.29 -19.04 23.74
CA LYS A 17 -8.04 -19.17 25.19
C LYS A 17 -7.57 -17.89 25.87
N LEU A 18 -7.27 -16.81 25.10
CA LEU A 18 -6.90 -15.55 25.70
C LEU A 18 -8.09 -14.92 26.44
N ASP A 19 -7.78 -14.23 27.51
CA ASP A 19 -8.75 -13.32 28.17
C ASP A 19 -9.27 -12.28 27.14
N GLN A 20 -10.58 -12.03 27.15
CA GLN A 20 -11.25 -11.12 26.22
C GLN A 20 -10.57 -9.74 26.14
N LYS A 21 -10.10 -9.21 27.27
CA LYS A 21 -9.39 -7.91 27.30
C LYS A 21 -8.13 -7.86 26.42
N TYR A 22 -7.49 -9.00 26.16
CA TYR A 22 -6.31 -9.09 25.27
C TYR A 22 -6.69 -9.30 23.82
N ARG A 23 -7.92 -9.73 23.54
CA ARG A 23 -8.47 -9.90 22.18
C ARG A 23 -9.25 -8.67 21.68
N ALA A 24 -9.32 -7.60 22.47
CA ALA A 24 -10.15 -6.45 22.17
C ALA A 24 -9.75 -5.79 20.83
N ILE A 25 -8.46 -5.65 20.54
CA ILE A 25 -7.95 -5.05 19.30
C ILE A 25 -7.11 -6.08 18.54
N VAL A 26 -7.57 -6.44 17.35
CA VAL A 26 -6.92 -7.42 16.46
C VAL A 26 -6.50 -6.73 15.18
N PHE A 27 -5.23 -6.84 14.80
CA PHE A 27 -4.74 -6.50 13.46
C PHE A 27 -4.58 -7.78 12.66
N TYR A 28 -5.16 -7.83 11.47
CA TYR A 28 -5.02 -8.96 10.56
C TYR A 28 -4.21 -8.60 9.32
N SER A 29 -3.22 -9.43 9.04
CA SER A 29 -2.35 -9.36 7.87
C SER A 29 -2.52 -10.61 7.02
N GLU A 30 -2.83 -10.46 5.74
CA GLU A 30 -2.93 -11.59 4.82
C GLU A 30 -1.54 -12.11 4.41
N ASN A 31 -0.53 -11.21 4.38
CA ASN A 31 0.83 -11.51 3.93
C ASN A 31 1.87 -10.74 4.77
N GLU A 32 3.16 -11.05 4.58
CA GLU A 32 4.27 -10.43 5.33
C GLU A 32 4.51 -8.95 5.02
N TYR A 33 3.83 -8.38 4.04
CA TYR A 33 4.02 -6.98 3.62
C TYR A 33 3.01 -6.02 4.24
N ASP A 34 1.87 -6.50 4.74
CA ASP A 34 0.78 -5.64 5.20
C ASP A 34 1.14 -4.84 6.46
N PHE A 35 2.05 -5.35 7.29
CA PHE A 35 2.46 -4.67 8.52
C PHE A 35 2.92 -3.24 8.31
N ILE A 36 3.54 -2.92 7.15
CA ILE A 36 4.00 -1.56 6.85
C ILE A 36 2.86 -0.52 6.88
N PHE A 37 1.62 -0.93 6.65
CA PHE A 37 0.44 -0.06 6.68
C PHE A 37 -0.14 0.09 8.09
N PHE A 38 0.14 -0.86 8.99
CA PHE A 38 -0.28 -0.85 10.38
C PHE A 38 0.77 -0.26 11.32
N LYS A 39 2.05 -0.30 10.90
CA LYS A 39 3.24 -0.05 11.73
C LYS A 39 3.06 1.15 12.65
N SER A 40 2.78 2.31 12.10
CA SER A 40 2.72 3.55 12.86
C SER A 40 1.61 3.53 13.94
N ILE A 41 0.43 2.97 13.64
CA ILE A 41 -0.68 2.85 14.61
C ILE A 41 -0.35 1.81 15.67
N VAL A 42 0.22 0.65 15.28
CA VAL A 42 0.62 -0.41 16.20
C VAL A 42 1.69 0.08 17.17
N GLU A 43 2.71 0.77 16.66
CA GLU A 43 3.75 1.38 17.50
C GLU A 43 3.15 2.39 18.48
N LYS A 44 2.26 3.26 18.02
CA LYS A 44 1.58 4.25 18.87
C LYS A 44 0.75 3.58 19.98
N LEU A 45 -0.07 2.59 19.63
CA LEU A 45 -0.89 1.84 20.59
C LEU A 45 -0.04 1.10 21.63
N THR A 46 1.04 0.45 21.19
CA THR A 46 1.79 -0.48 22.04
C THR A 46 2.91 0.19 22.84
N GLN A 47 3.48 1.29 22.35
CA GLN A 47 4.62 1.97 22.99
C GLN A 47 4.19 3.20 23.78
N GLU A 48 3.24 3.99 23.26
CA GLU A 48 2.83 5.22 23.93
C GLU A 48 1.55 5.05 24.77
N TYR A 49 0.59 4.26 24.29
CA TYR A 49 -0.65 3.98 25.03
C TYR A 49 -0.61 2.68 25.85
N ASP A 50 0.53 1.99 25.90
CA ASP A 50 0.74 0.70 26.60
C ASP A 50 -0.39 -0.31 26.39
N THR A 51 -0.96 -0.30 25.18
CA THR A 51 -2.12 -1.11 24.83
C THR A 51 -1.67 -2.44 24.24
N LYS A 52 -2.17 -3.56 24.77
CA LYS A 52 -1.96 -4.88 24.16
C LYS A 52 -2.86 -5.07 22.96
N ILE A 53 -2.29 -5.62 21.89
CA ILE A 53 -2.99 -5.99 20.66
C ILE A 53 -2.69 -7.44 20.28
N CYS A 54 -3.62 -8.06 19.57
CA CYS A 54 -3.34 -9.30 18.84
C CYS A 54 -2.94 -8.96 17.40
N TYR A 55 -1.82 -9.53 16.95
CA TYR A 55 -1.42 -9.48 15.56
C TYR A 55 -1.59 -10.85 14.93
N VAL A 56 -2.53 -10.99 14.02
CA VAL A 56 -2.92 -12.24 13.38
C VAL A 56 -2.46 -12.23 11.93
N THR A 57 -1.74 -13.25 11.49
CA THR A 57 -1.24 -13.32 10.12
C THR A 57 -1.49 -14.67 9.45
N SER A 58 -1.71 -14.62 8.13
CA SER A 58 -1.79 -15.82 7.29
C SER A 58 -0.43 -16.21 6.67
N SER A 59 0.62 -15.37 6.81
CA SER A 59 1.95 -15.66 6.28
C SER A 59 2.87 -16.27 7.33
N LYS A 60 3.52 -17.39 6.97
CA LYS A 60 4.56 -18.03 7.79
C LYS A 60 5.83 -17.22 7.90
N THR A 61 6.07 -16.36 6.92
CA THR A 61 7.27 -15.54 6.77
C THR A 61 7.10 -14.13 7.33
N ASP A 62 5.93 -13.85 7.93
CA ASP A 62 5.66 -12.56 8.54
C ASP A 62 6.63 -12.30 9.71
N PRO A 63 7.46 -11.25 9.65
CA PRO A 63 8.44 -10.95 10.68
C PRO A 63 7.80 -10.64 12.04
N MET A 64 6.53 -10.22 12.06
CA MET A 64 5.82 -9.90 13.29
C MET A 64 5.55 -11.13 14.18
N LEU A 65 5.63 -12.34 13.63
CA LEU A 65 5.56 -13.58 14.41
C LEU A 65 6.73 -13.71 15.42
N SER A 66 7.82 -12.99 15.19
CA SER A 66 9.00 -12.95 16.07
C SER A 66 9.16 -11.58 16.76
N SER A 67 8.09 -10.80 16.89
CA SER A 67 8.13 -9.49 17.54
C SER A 67 8.56 -9.60 19.00
N ASN A 68 9.50 -8.75 19.41
CA ASN A 68 9.94 -8.64 20.81
C ASN A 68 9.12 -7.62 21.63
N ASN A 69 8.12 -6.99 21.02
CA ASN A 69 7.25 -6.05 21.75
C ASN A 69 6.25 -6.83 22.62
N LYS A 70 6.38 -6.66 23.95
CA LYS A 70 5.54 -7.34 24.96
C LYS A 70 4.04 -7.06 24.83
N ASN A 71 3.67 -5.98 24.14
CA ASN A 71 2.30 -5.57 23.92
C ASN A 71 1.73 -6.07 22.60
N ILE A 72 2.51 -6.84 21.82
CA ILE A 72 2.05 -7.50 20.58
C ILE A 72 1.98 -9.00 20.84
N LEU A 73 0.79 -9.56 20.69
CA LEU A 73 0.54 -11.00 20.79
C LEU A 73 0.37 -11.56 19.38
N PRO A 74 1.41 -12.20 18.78
CA PRO A 74 1.35 -12.69 17.42
C PRO A 74 0.71 -14.07 17.31
N PHE A 75 -0.06 -14.29 16.23
CA PHE A 75 -0.72 -15.56 15.90
C PHE A 75 -0.61 -15.85 14.42
N TYR A 76 -0.26 -17.09 14.08
CA TYR A 76 -0.31 -17.59 12.71
C TYR A 76 -1.56 -18.46 12.53
N ILE A 77 -2.42 -18.10 11.58
CA ILE A 77 -3.68 -18.83 11.32
C ILE A 77 -3.74 -19.54 9.97
N GLY A 78 -2.64 -19.46 9.17
CA GLY A 78 -2.61 -20.03 7.83
C GLY A 78 -3.53 -19.33 6.84
N ASP A 79 -3.67 -19.92 5.65
CA ASP A 79 -4.50 -19.43 4.54
C ASP A 79 -5.65 -20.38 4.16
N GLY A 80 -5.83 -21.46 4.93
CA GLY A 80 -6.80 -22.52 4.68
C GLY A 80 -8.02 -22.48 5.60
N ILE A 81 -8.45 -23.69 6.01
CA ILE A 81 -9.67 -23.91 6.82
C ILE A 81 -9.55 -23.27 8.20
N ALA A 82 -8.35 -23.30 8.81
CA ALA A 82 -8.13 -22.68 10.12
C ALA A 82 -8.41 -21.17 10.09
N ARG A 83 -7.98 -20.46 9.02
CA ARG A 83 -8.30 -19.05 8.80
C ARG A 83 -9.82 -18.82 8.70
N SER A 84 -10.51 -19.60 7.87
CA SER A 84 -11.95 -19.46 7.70
C SER A 84 -12.70 -19.70 9.02
N ASN A 85 -12.27 -20.71 9.79
CA ASN A 85 -12.83 -20.98 11.12
C ASN A 85 -12.55 -19.85 12.11
N PHE A 86 -11.34 -19.29 12.10
CA PHE A 86 -10.97 -18.16 12.94
C PHE A 86 -11.91 -16.97 12.72
N PHE A 87 -12.13 -16.57 11.46
CA PHE A 87 -12.98 -15.41 11.16
C PHE A 87 -14.46 -15.64 11.52
N ILE A 88 -15.02 -16.81 11.22
CA ILE A 88 -16.42 -17.13 11.51
C ILE A 88 -16.67 -17.13 13.02
N ASN A 89 -15.70 -17.50 13.84
CA ASN A 89 -15.80 -17.60 15.30
C ASN A 89 -15.03 -16.49 16.02
N LEU A 90 -14.54 -15.48 15.31
CA LEU A 90 -13.73 -14.41 15.89
C LEU A 90 -14.48 -13.72 17.02
N GLU A 91 -13.87 -13.76 18.20
CA GLU A 91 -14.27 -12.99 19.38
C GLU A 91 -13.27 -11.88 19.63
N ALA A 92 -13.63 -10.67 19.23
CA ALA A 92 -12.85 -9.45 19.41
C ALA A 92 -13.81 -8.25 19.47
N SER A 93 -13.38 -7.14 20.06
CA SER A 93 -14.15 -5.90 19.97
C SER A 93 -13.97 -5.28 18.58
N ILE A 94 -12.72 -5.21 18.12
CA ILE A 94 -12.34 -4.57 16.86
C ILE A 94 -11.35 -5.44 16.11
N ILE A 95 -11.56 -5.60 14.80
CA ILE A 95 -10.54 -6.10 13.87
C ILE A 95 -10.20 -5.06 12.84
N ILE A 96 -8.90 -4.88 12.59
CA ILE A 96 -8.34 -3.93 11.63
C ILE A 96 -7.62 -4.70 10.53
N MET A 97 -7.89 -4.38 9.27
CA MET A 97 -7.26 -5.04 8.12
C MET A 97 -7.09 -4.10 6.92
N THR A 98 -6.18 -4.48 6.01
CA THR A 98 -5.97 -3.81 4.72
C THR A 98 -6.57 -4.60 3.55
N MET A 99 -7.08 -5.80 3.81
CA MET A 99 -7.70 -6.64 2.79
C MET A 99 -9.13 -6.17 2.50
N PRO A 100 -9.45 -5.78 1.26
CA PRO A 100 -10.81 -5.43 0.86
C PRO A 100 -11.67 -6.68 0.67
N ASP A 101 -12.88 -6.51 0.18
CA ASP A 101 -13.81 -7.58 -0.22
C ASP A 101 -14.23 -8.52 0.93
N LEU A 102 -14.37 -7.97 2.15
CA LEU A 102 -14.95 -8.67 3.29
C LEU A 102 -16.32 -9.26 2.89
N GLU A 103 -16.62 -10.47 3.28
CA GLU A 103 -17.80 -11.27 2.92
C GLU A 103 -17.82 -11.83 1.48
N THR A 104 -16.89 -11.41 0.62
CA THR A 104 -16.91 -11.84 -0.79
C THR A 104 -16.23 -13.19 -0.99
N PHE A 105 -15.05 -13.39 -0.38
CA PHE A 105 -14.25 -14.62 -0.56
C PHE A 105 -14.14 -15.44 0.73
N HIS A 106 -12.92 -15.70 1.16
CA HIS A 106 -12.60 -16.58 2.28
C HIS A 106 -12.77 -15.94 3.66
N ILE A 107 -12.74 -14.60 3.71
CA ILE A 107 -12.87 -13.87 4.97
C ILE A 107 -14.30 -13.39 5.12
N LYS A 108 -14.95 -13.97 6.12
CA LYS A 108 -16.33 -13.65 6.50
C LYS A 108 -16.36 -12.90 7.82
N ARG A 109 -17.40 -12.11 8.06
CA ARG A 109 -17.64 -11.53 9.37
C ARG A 109 -17.92 -12.62 10.39
N SER A 110 -17.58 -12.39 11.65
CA SER A 110 -17.95 -13.30 12.74
C SER A 110 -19.47 -13.52 12.74
N LYS A 111 -19.86 -14.78 12.86
CA LYS A 111 -21.28 -15.18 12.96
C LYS A 111 -21.71 -15.37 14.41
N VAL A 112 -20.76 -15.32 15.34
CA VAL A 112 -20.99 -15.63 16.76
C VAL A 112 -20.94 -14.38 17.62
N TYR A 113 -20.05 -13.44 17.28
CA TYR A 113 -19.78 -12.25 18.09
C TYR A 113 -19.95 -10.96 17.29
N PRO A 114 -20.38 -9.86 17.93
CA PRO A 114 -20.56 -8.56 17.29
C PRO A 114 -19.23 -7.82 17.13
N VAL A 115 -18.40 -8.30 16.21
CA VAL A 115 -17.07 -7.69 15.95
C VAL A 115 -17.23 -6.44 15.07
N HIS A 116 -16.50 -5.36 15.39
CA HIS A 116 -16.43 -4.15 14.60
C HIS A 116 -15.26 -4.22 13.61
N TYR A 117 -15.53 -4.07 12.32
CA TYR A 117 -14.55 -4.23 11.23
C TYR A 117 -14.07 -2.87 10.73
N VAL A 118 -12.76 -2.62 10.86
CA VAL A 118 -12.10 -1.40 10.41
C VAL A 118 -11.20 -1.71 9.22
N TYR A 119 -11.36 -0.96 8.13
CA TYR A 119 -10.48 -1.03 6.98
C TYR A 119 -9.45 0.11 7.02
N ILE A 120 -8.18 -0.20 6.81
CA ILE A 120 -7.10 0.80 6.59
C ILE A 120 -6.67 0.72 5.13
N PHE A 121 -6.67 1.86 4.45
CA PHE A 121 -6.18 1.93 3.07
C PHE A 121 -4.67 1.71 3.01
N HIS A 122 -4.26 0.85 2.07
CA HIS A 122 -2.87 0.48 1.82
C HIS A 122 -2.27 1.21 0.60
N SER A 123 -2.96 2.22 0.08
CA SER A 123 -2.53 3.00 -1.08
C SER A 123 -3.25 4.35 -1.13
N LEU A 124 -2.62 5.35 -1.75
CA LEU A 124 -3.19 6.68 -2.02
C LEU A 124 -4.01 6.68 -3.32
N ASN A 125 -4.74 5.62 -3.62
CA ASN A 125 -5.52 5.49 -4.84
C ASN A 125 -7.00 5.82 -4.62
N SER A 126 -7.64 6.23 -5.70
CA SER A 126 -9.10 6.30 -5.79
C SER A 126 -9.74 4.93 -5.57
N THR A 127 -10.83 4.90 -4.81
CA THR A 127 -11.57 3.65 -4.53
C THR A 127 -12.18 3.04 -5.79
N GLN A 128 -12.43 3.85 -6.81
CA GLN A 128 -13.05 3.42 -8.08
C GLN A 128 -12.10 2.68 -9.03
N ARG A 129 -10.78 2.83 -8.84
CA ARG A 129 -9.79 2.29 -9.80
C ARG A 129 -9.07 1.05 -9.30
N ALA A 130 -8.71 1.03 -8.03
CA ALA A 130 -7.86 -0.01 -7.46
C ALA A 130 -8.65 -1.18 -6.86
N TYR A 131 -9.94 -1.00 -6.61
CA TYR A 131 -10.76 -1.92 -5.85
C TYR A 131 -11.98 -2.40 -6.64
N THR A 132 -12.55 -3.53 -6.22
CA THR A 132 -13.85 -3.97 -6.70
C THR A 132 -14.95 -3.03 -6.21
N ASN A 133 -16.06 -3.01 -6.91
CA ASN A 133 -17.16 -2.12 -6.58
C ASN A 133 -17.74 -2.34 -5.16
N THR A 134 -17.65 -3.57 -4.63
CA THR A 134 -18.19 -3.95 -3.32
C THR A 134 -17.13 -4.04 -2.23
N ALA A 135 -15.89 -3.64 -2.53
CA ALA A 135 -14.72 -3.84 -1.68
C ALA A 135 -14.91 -3.43 -0.22
N PHE A 136 -15.68 -2.37 0.02
CA PHE A 136 -15.85 -1.78 1.35
C PHE A 136 -17.24 -1.94 1.94
N ASP A 137 -18.18 -2.60 1.23
CA ASP A 137 -19.60 -2.60 1.61
C ASP A 137 -19.86 -3.23 2.99
N ASN A 138 -19.02 -4.18 3.39
CA ASN A 138 -19.18 -4.95 4.62
C ASN A 138 -18.30 -4.49 5.81
N PHE A 139 -17.62 -3.35 5.68
CA PHE A 139 -16.88 -2.74 6.79
C PHE A 139 -17.78 -1.75 7.57
N ASP A 140 -17.51 -1.60 8.87
CA ASP A 140 -18.22 -0.66 9.73
C ASP A 140 -17.54 0.71 9.73
N THR A 141 -16.20 0.73 9.70
CA THR A 141 -15.37 1.94 9.70
C THR A 141 -14.32 1.88 8.61
N LEU A 142 -14.09 3.02 7.94
CA LEU A 142 -13.00 3.17 6.97
C LEU A 142 -12.06 4.31 7.41
N PHE A 143 -10.77 4.01 7.51
CA PHE A 143 -9.72 4.98 7.80
C PHE A 143 -9.26 5.64 6.50
N CYS A 144 -9.95 6.71 6.11
CA CYS A 144 -9.72 7.40 4.84
C CYS A 144 -8.40 8.20 4.86
N THR A 145 -7.64 8.08 3.79
CA THR A 145 -6.38 8.80 3.63
C THR A 145 -6.59 10.27 3.27
N GLY A 146 -7.65 10.58 2.54
CA GLY A 146 -8.00 11.93 2.11
C GLY A 146 -9.50 12.10 1.80
N ASN A 147 -9.88 13.34 1.54
CA ASN A 147 -11.28 13.70 1.30
C ASN A 147 -11.87 13.05 0.03
N TYR A 148 -11.04 12.75 -0.95
CA TYR A 148 -11.46 12.09 -2.18
C TYR A 148 -12.10 10.72 -1.91
N GLN A 149 -11.54 9.91 -1.00
CA GLN A 149 -12.12 8.62 -0.63
C GLN A 149 -13.46 8.79 0.10
N ILE A 150 -13.57 9.80 0.97
CA ILE A 150 -14.83 10.11 1.65
C ILE A 150 -15.94 10.42 0.64
N ILE A 151 -15.65 11.29 -0.32
CA ILE A 151 -16.60 11.68 -1.37
C ILE A 151 -16.99 10.47 -2.23
N GLU A 152 -16.04 9.65 -2.67
CA GLU A 152 -16.30 8.48 -3.51
C GLU A 152 -17.18 7.44 -2.79
N ILE A 153 -16.89 7.18 -1.51
CA ILE A 153 -17.65 6.21 -0.70
C ILE A 153 -19.07 6.74 -0.42
N GLN A 154 -19.21 8.01 -0.04
CA GLN A 154 -20.53 8.61 0.21
C GLN A 154 -21.39 8.64 -1.06
N GLU A 155 -20.79 8.95 -2.23
CA GLU A 155 -21.51 8.94 -3.49
C GLU A 155 -21.98 7.53 -3.85
N ARG A 156 -21.13 6.51 -3.60
CA ARG A 156 -21.53 5.12 -3.79
C ARG A 156 -22.66 4.72 -2.82
N GLU A 157 -22.53 5.05 -1.53
CA GLU A 157 -23.57 4.80 -0.53
C GLU A 157 -24.91 5.41 -0.94
N ARG A 158 -24.89 6.67 -1.41
CA ARG A 158 -26.07 7.38 -1.88
C ARG A 158 -26.69 6.72 -3.11
N LYS A 159 -25.85 6.40 -4.13
CA LYS A 159 -26.33 5.87 -5.42
C LYS A 159 -26.97 4.48 -5.30
N PHE A 160 -26.41 3.63 -4.42
CA PHE A 160 -26.84 2.23 -4.25
C PHE A 160 -27.63 1.98 -2.97
N ASN A 161 -28.01 3.05 -2.25
CA ASN A 161 -28.73 2.97 -0.99
C ASN A 161 -28.10 1.99 0.01
N LEU A 162 -26.76 2.09 0.17
CA LEU A 162 -26.01 1.23 1.08
C LEU A 162 -26.02 1.77 2.52
N ASN A 163 -25.76 0.89 3.47
CA ASN A 163 -25.56 1.28 4.86
C ASN A 163 -24.37 2.26 4.97
N LYS A 164 -24.59 3.36 5.68
CA LYS A 164 -23.54 4.37 5.92
C LYS A 164 -22.47 3.82 6.83
N LYS A 165 -21.22 3.99 6.42
CA LYS A 165 -20.05 3.63 7.20
C LYS A 165 -19.53 4.82 8.01
N LYS A 166 -18.81 4.54 9.09
CA LYS A 166 -18.02 5.57 9.76
C LYS A 166 -16.77 5.88 8.95
N LEU A 167 -16.71 7.05 8.34
CA LEU A 167 -15.57 7.53 7.57
C LEU A 167 -14.69 8.40 8.47
N VAL A 168 -13.51 7.89 8.82
CA VAL A 168 -12.56 8.56 9.71
C VAL A 168 -11.51 9.29 8.88
N ARG A 169 -11.29 10.57 9.14
CA ARG A 169 -10.22 11.38 8.54
C ARG A 169 -8.88 10.97 9.17
N HIS A 170 -8.37 9.84 8.76
CA HIS A 170 -7.19 9.21 9.38
C HIS A 170 -5.89 9.78 8.85
N GLY A 171 -5.71 9.79 7.52
CA GLY A 171 -4.43 10.03 6.86
C GLY A 171 -3.78 8.74 6.39
N TYR A 172 -2.46 8.80 6.13
CA TYR A 172 -1.74 7.65 5.58
C TYR A 172 -0.41 7.42 6.32
N GLY A 173 -0.43 6.52 7.30
CA GLY A 173 0.69 6.25 8.19
C GLY A 173 1.98 5.83 7.49
N ARG A 174 1.88 5.11 6.36
CA ARG A 174 3.04 4.78 5.53
C ARG A 174 3.72 6.03 4.97
N LEU A 175 2.96 7.02 4.50
CA LEU A 175 3.53 8.29 4.02
C LEU A 175 4.24 9.04 5.15
N ASP A 176 3.64 9.08 6.34
CA ASP A 176 4.27 9.72 7.51
C ASP A 176 5.61 9.06 7.84
N THR A 177 5.66 7.71 7.81
CA THR A 177 6.89 6.95 8.00
C THR A 177 7.94 7.29 6.94
N LEU A 178 7.56 7.28 5.66
CA LEU A 178 8.46 7.58 4.54
C LEU A 178 9.02 9.01 4.60
N ILE A 179 8.18 10.01 4.90
CA ILE A 179 8.60 11.40 5.06
C ILE A 179 9.61 11.52 6.22
N ASN A 180 9.34 10.84 7.33
CA ASN A 180 10.24 10.86 8.48
C ASN A 180 11.59 10.18 8.18
N GLU A 181 11.55 9.03 7.53
CA GLU A 181 12.75 8.34 7.06
C GLU A 181 13.55 9.21 6.07
N ALA A 182 12.88 9.86 5.12
CA ALA A 182 13.53 10.74 4.14
C ALA A 182 14.22 11.94 4.78
N ARG A 183 13.70 12.46 5.90
CA ARG A 183 14.32 13.57 6.64
C ARG A 183 15.53 13.13 7.47
N ASN A 184 15.53 11.89 7.94
CA ASN A 184 16.53 11.38 8.88
C ASN A 184 17.62 10.53 8.22
N THR A 185 17.50 10.25 6.93
CA THR A 185 18.43 9.37 6.21
C THR A 185 19.31 10.18 5.27
N ASP A 186 20.59 10.32 5.64
CA ASP A 186 21.64 10.79 4.73
C ASP A 186 22.09 9.64 3.83
N MET A 187 21.22 9.21 2.90
CA MET A 187 21.64 8.23 1.91
C MET A 187 22.59 8.90 0.91
N LYS A 188 23.86 8.56 1.01
CA LYS A 188 24.84 8.96 -0.02
C LYS A 188 24.44 8.28 -1.33
N LYS A 189 24.24 9.08 -2.38
CA LYS A 189 24.13 8.57 -3.74
C LYS A 189 25.31 7.64 -4.03
N SER A 190 25.06 6.65 -4.88
CA SER A 190 26.11 5.80 -5.45
C SER A 190 27.30 6.63 -5.94
N ALA A 191 28.51 6.07 -5.88
CA ALA A 191 29.70 6.68 -6.45
C ALA A 191 29.65 6.84 -7.98
N SER A 192 28.58 6.37 -8.64
CA SER A 192 28.33 6.54 -10.07
C SER A 192 27.89 7.98 -10.35
N ASP A 193 28.48 8.60 -11.36
CA ASP A 193 28.05 9.90 -11.89
C ASP A 193 26.76 9.81 -12.73
N ASN A 194 26.31 8.59 -13.04
CA ASN A 194 25.12 8.35 -13.82
C ASN A 194 23.84 8.73 -13.04
N LYS A 195 22.82 9.16 -13.76
CA LYS A 195 21.50 9.40 -13.19
C LYS A 195 20.76 8.08 -13.03
N VAL A 196 20.16 7.89 -11.85
CA VAL A 196 19.40 6.68 -11.49
C VAL A 196 17.95 6.87 -11.83
N VAL A 197 17.41 6.01 -12.68
CA VAL A 197 15.99 5.99 -13.07
C VAL A 197 15.32 4.77 -12.46
N LEU A 198 14.28 5.01 -11.65
CA LEU A 198 13.44 3.97 -11.06
C LEU A 198 12.18 3.76 -11.91
N ILE A 199 11.95 2.53 -12.38
CA ILE A 199 10.74 2.12 -13.09
C ILE A 199 9.85 1.37 -12.10
N ALA A 200 8.76 2.00 -11.63
CA ALA A 200 7.86 1.44 -10.62
C ALA A 200 6.38 1.63 -10.99
N PRO A 201 5.87 0.93 -12.00
CA PRO A 201 4.50 1.06 -12.46
C PRO A 201 3.52 0.17 -11.69
N SER A 202 2.23 0.32 -12.01
CA SER A 202 1.17 -0.60 -11.62
C SER A 202 1.29 -1.95 -12.37
N TRP A 203 0.30 -2.82 -12.22
CA TRP A 203 0.27 -4.16 -12.82
C TRP A 203 -0.98 -4.38 -13.66
N GLY A 204 -0.93 -5.35 -14.57
CA GLY A 204 -2.06 -5.80 -15.37
C GLY A 204 -1.67 -6.14 -16.81
N ALA A 205 -2.55 -6.79 -17.56
CA ALA A 205 -2.26 -7.24 -18.93
C ALA A 205 -1.76 -6.11 -19.85
N ASN A 206 -2.26 -4.90 -19.65
CA ASN A 206 -1.85 -3.70 -20.37
C ASN A 206 -0.84 -2.84 -19.57
N GLY A 207 -0.27 -3.38 -18.48
CA GLY A 207 0.69 -2.67 -17.63
C GLY A 207 1.97 -2.29 -18.38
N LEU A 208 2.65 -1.30 -17.87
CA LEU A 208 3.85 -0.76 -18.52
C LEU A 208 4.96 -1.80 -18.65
N ILE A 209 5.20 -2.60 -17.60
CA ILE A 209 6.21 -3.66 -17.63
C ILE A 209 5.78 -4.78 -18.57
N GLU A 210 4.51 -5.19 -18.48
CA GLU A 210 3.97 -6.31 -19.25
C GLU A 210 4.02 -6.06 -20.76
N THR A 211 3.90 -4.82 -21.18
CA THR A 211 3.83 -4.46 -22.62
C THR A 211 5.13 -3.83 -23.15
N LYS A 212 5.80 -3.01 -22.36
CA LYS A 212 6.94 -2.18 -22.81
C LYS A 212 8.15 -2.22 -21.89
N GLY A 213 8.14 -3.04 -20.83
CA GLY A 213 9.19 -3.06 -19.81
C GLY A 213 10.59 -3.31 -20.40
N GLU A 214 10.75 -4.32 -21.26
CA GLU A 214 12.02 -4.63 -21.89
C GLU A 214 12.54 -3.48 -22.80
N GLU A 215 11.64 -2.87 -23.59
CA GLU A 215 11.97 -1.75 -24.47
C GLU A 215 12.42 -0.51 -23.67
N ILE A 216 11.70 -0.16 -22.61
CA ILE A 216 12.02 0.98 -21.75
C ILE A 216 13.38 0.78 -21.06
N VAL A 217 13.61 -0.39 -20.48
CA VAL A 217 14.90 -0.72 -19.83
C VAL A 217 16.03 -0.61 -20.85
N SER A 218 15.89 -1.16 -22.07
CA SER A 218 16.90 -1.07 -23.12
C SER A 218 17.23 0.37 -23.49
N ILE A 219 16.20 1.19 -23.79
CA ILE A 219 16.38 2.61 -24.15
C ILE A 219 17.16 3.37 -23.08
N LEU A 220 16.84 3.14 -21.81
CA LEU A 220 17.49 3.85 -20.71
C LEU A 220 18.94 3.41 -20.49
N LEU A 221 19.21 2.10 -20.51
CA LEU A 221 20.57 1.56 -20.38
C LEU A 221 21.47 2.00 -21.54
N ASP A 222 20.96 1.94 -22.76
CA ASP A 222 21.69 2.35 -23.98
C ASP A 222 21.97 3.88 -24.00
N SER A 223 21.19 4.63 -23.20
CA SER A 223 21.37 6.10 -23.03
C SER A 223 22.21 6.47 -21.80
N GLY A 224 22.82 5.50 -21.11
CA GLY A 224 23.78 5.72 -20.02
C GLY A 224 23.14 5.99 -18.65
N PHE A 225 21.85 5.68 -18.47
CA PHE A 225 21.22 5.73 -17.14
C PHE A 225 21.52 4.46 -16.34
N ASP A 226 21.58 4.61 -15.01
CA ASP A 226 21.46 3.49 -14.08
C ASP A 226 19.97 3.19 -13.89
N VAL A 227 19.55 1.95 -14.11
CA VAL A 227 18.13 1.57 -14.14
C VAL A 227 17.79 0.63 -13.00
N ILE A 228 16.82 0.99 -12.18
CA ILE A 228 16.22 0.10 -11.18
C ILE A 228 14.81 -0.25 -11.67
N LEU A 229 14.58 -1.54 -11.92
CA LEU A 229 13.25 -2.06 -12.24
C LEU A 229 12.61 -2.61 -10.97
N ARG A 230 11.49 -2.01 -10.55
CA ARG A 230 10.72 -2.40 -9.37
C ARG A 230 9.30 -2.79 -9.78
N PRO A 231 9.08 -4.06 -10.15
CA PRO A 231 7.75 -4.53 -10.55
C PRO A 231 6.80 -4.56 -9.34
N HIS A 232 5.53 -4.32 -9.63
CA HIS A 232 4.47 -4.51 -8.63
C HIS A 232 4.41 -5.99 -8.19
N PRO A 233 4.10 -6.33 -6.91
CA PRO A 233 4.00 -7.72 -6.44
C PRO A 233 3.08 -8.59 -7.29
N MET A 234 1.98 -8.02 -7.79
CA MET A 234 1.08 -8.74 -8.68
C MET A 234 1.65 -9.00 -10.07
N THR A 235 2.56 -8.16 -10.59
CA THR A 235 3.32 -8.45 -11.82
C THR A 235 4.23 -9.65 -11.58
N ILE A 236 4.94 -9.69 -10.44
CA ILE A 236 5.77 -10.83 -10.06
C ILE A 236 4.93 -12.11 -9.96
N LYS A 237 3.76 -12.03 -9.33
CA LYS A 237 2.87 -13.19 -9.13
C LYS A 237 2.23 -13.69 -10.43
N LYS A 238 1.78 -12.80 -11.33
CA LYS A 238 0.97 -13.14 -12.51
C LYS A 238 1.73 -13.12 -13.84
N SER A 239 2.84 -12.37 -13.90
CA SER A 239 3.61 -12.11 -15.13
C SER A 239 5.11 -12.40 -14.93
N ASN A 240 5.45 -13.36 -14.05
CA ASN A 240 6.84 -13.65 -13.66
C ASN A 240 7.74 -14.00 -14.86
N ASN A 241 7.19 -14.64 -15.88
CA ASN A 241 7.91 -14.95 -17.12
C ASN A 241 8.47 -13.69 -17.80
N ILE A 242 7.74 -12.58 -17.77
CA ILE A 242 8.18 -11.29 -18.33
C ILE A 242 9.34 -10.73 -17.50
N ILE A 243 9.22 -10.76 -16.17
CA ILE A 243 10.27 -10.30 -15.26
C ILE A 243 11.55 -11.12 -15.46
N GLN A 244 11.43 -12.45 -15.50
CA GLN A 244 12.59 -13.34 -15.75
C GLN A 244 13.25 -13.10 -17.10
N LYS A 245 12.45 -12.79 -18.15
CA LYS A 245 12.98 -12.45 -19.48
C LYS A 245 13.80 -11.16 -19.42
N ILE A 246 13.29 -10.12 -18.77
CA ILE A 246 13.99 -8.84 -18.61
C ILE A 246 15.26 -9.04 -17.78
N GLU A 247 15.15 -9.72 -16.65
CA GLU A 247 16.30 -10.00 -15.78
C GLU A 247 17.38 -10.77 -16.53
N LYS A 248 17.05 -11.88 -17.21
CA LYS A 248 17.98 -12.68 -18.02
C LYS A 248 18.71 -11.85 -19.07
N LYS A 249 18.02 -10.88 -19.70
CA LYS A 249 18.60 -10.03 -20.74
C LYS A 249 19.57 -9.00 -20.18
N PHE A 250 19.29 -8.46 -18.99
CA PHE A 250 20.04 -7.30 -18.48
C PHE A 250 20.86 -7.56 -17.21
N LYS A 251 20.77 -8.75 -16.57
CA LYS A 251 21.48 -9.07 -15.30
C LYS A 251 22.99 -8.84 -15.31
N ASP A 252 23.63 -8.96 -16.49
CA ASP A 252 25.07 -8.78 -16.65
C ASP A 252 25.48 -7.30 -16.92
N LYS A 253 24.51 -6.39 -16.99
CA LYS A 253 24.74 -4.95 -17.11
C LYS A 253 24.93 -4.35 -15.71
N LEU A 254 26.08 -3.73 -15.46
CA LEU A 254 26.42 -3.14 -14.15
C LEU A 254 25.48 -2.01 -13.73
N ASN A 255 24.84 -1.36 -14.69
CA ASN A 255 23.89 -0.28 -14.50
C ASN A 255 22.43 -0.74 -14.52
N PHE A 256 22.15 -2.04 -14.31
CA PHE A 256 20.80 -2.58 -14.16
C PHE A 256 20.61 -3.28 -12.80
N LYS A 257 19.52 -2.97 -12.10
CA LYS A 257 19.11 -3.65 -10.86
C LYS A 257 17.63 -4.03 -10.94
N LEU A 258 17.31 -5.28 -10.65
CA LEU A 258 15.93 -5.72 -10.38
C LEU A 258 15.68 -5.69 -8.87
N GLU A 259 14.63 -4.98 -8.43
CA GLU A 259 14.23 -4.89 -7.03
C GLU A 259 12.83 -5.48 -6.86
N THR A 260 12.72 -6.63 -6.19
CA THR A 260 11.45 -7.36 -6.01
C THR A 260 10.90 -7.29 -4.59
N ASP A 261 11.70 -6.87 -3.59
CA ASP A 261 11.22 -6.69 -2.22
C ASP A 261 10.65 -5.28 -2.02
N ILE A 262 9.33 -5.19 -1.89
CA ILE A 262 8.62 -3.92 -1.70
C ILE A 262 8.88 -3.26 -0.34
N ARG A 263 9.44 -3.97 0.64
CA ARG A 263 9.85 -3.43 1.94
C ARG A 263 11.13 -2.62 1.84
N ASN A 264 11.98 -2.97 0.86
CA ASN A 264 13.17 -2.20 0.58
C ASN A 264 12.78 -0.89 -0.13
N MET A 265 13.05 0.24 0.50
CA MET A 265 12.77 1.57 -0.03
C MET A 265 14.02 2.28 -0.57
N GLU A 266 15.16 1.58 -0.59
CA GLU A 266 16.45 2.13 -1.03
C GLU A 266 16.36 2.80 -2.40
N SER A 267 15.68 2.14 -3.35
CA SER A 267 15.48 2.68 -4.70
C SER A 267 14.75 4.02 -4.74
N PHE A 268 13.82 4.25 -3.82
CA PHE A 268 13.11 5.53 -3.72
C PHE A 268 14.04 6.67 -3.27
N PHE A 269 14.98 6.36 -2.38
CA PHE A 269 15.96 7.34 -1.89
C PHE A 269 17.03 7.63 -2.92
N LEU A 270 17.51 6.60 -3.62
CA LEU A 270 18.63 6.70 -4.55
C LEU A 270 18.26 7.32 -5.89
N CYS A 271 17.00 7.13 -6.38
CA CYS A 271 16.67 7.53 -7.72
C CYS A 271 16.58 9.06 -7.90
N ASP A 272 17.04 9.51 -9.06
CA ASP A 272 16.93 10.90 -9.50
C ASP A 272 15.55 11.17 -10.13
N CYS A 273 14.97 10.17 -10.80
CA CYS A 273 13.69 10.25 -11.48
C CYS A 273 12.93 8.93 -11.34
N MET A 274 11.62 8.99 -11.17
CA MET A 274 10.74 7.82 -11.26
C MET A 274 9.92 7.87 -12.54
N ILE A 275 9.88 6.73 -13.24
CA ILE A 275 8.94 6.45 -14.33
C ILE A 275 7.84 5.57 -13.80
N SER A 276 6.58 5.92 -14.06
CA SER A 276 5.43 5.16 -13.62
C SER A 276 4.25 5.33 -14.57
N ASP A 277 3.17 4.65 -14.26
CA ASP A 277 1.84 4.82 -14.85
C ASP A 277 0.85 5.32 -13.77
N LEU A 278 -0.30 4.68 -13.59
CA LEU A 278 -1.29 5.00 -12.55
C LEU A 278 -1.02 4.23 -11.24
N SER A 279 0.21 4.20 -10.77
CA SER A 279 0.62 3.48 -9.56
C SER A 279 0.51 4.34 -8.30
N GLY A 280 0.01 3.76 -7.19
CA GLY A 280 0.04 4.38 -5.87
C GLY A 280 1.46 4.66 -5.37
N ALA A 281 2.43 3.82 -5.76
CA ALA A 281 3.84 4.01 -5.43
C ALA A 281 4.41 5.33 -6.01
N ALA A 282 3.90 5.76 -7.17
CA ALA A 282 4.29 7.04 -7.76
C ALA A 282 3.84 8.24 -6.91
N ILE A 283 2.61 8.17 -6.38
CA ILE A 283 2.08 9.21 -5.49
C ILE A 283 2.87 9.21 -4.17
N GLU A 284 3.13 8.03 -3.59
CA GLU A 284 3.97 7.89 -2.38
C GLU A 284 5.35 8.52 -2.58
N TYR A 285 6.03 8.19 -3.69
CA TYR A 285 7.33 8.77 -4.01
C TYR A 285 7.27 10.28 -4.14
N SER A 286 6.35 10.78 -4.96
CA SER A 286 6.21 12.22 -5.21
C SER A 286 5.94 12.99 -3.91
N PHE A 287 5.02 12.50 -3.09
CA PHE A 287 4.64 13.14 -1.83
C PHE A 287 5.72 13.04 -0.75
N THR A 288 6.53 11.98 -0.77
CA THR A 288 7.63 11.78 0.20
C THR A 288 8.80 12.70 -0.11
N PHE A 289 9.25 12.71 -1.36
CA PHE A 289 10.50 13.38 -1.75
C PHE A 289 10.29 14.76 -2.39
N GLU A 290 9.03 15.17 -2.57
CA GLU A 290 8.64 16.40 -3.27
C GLU A 290 9.26 16.46 -4.69
N LYS A 291 9.42 15.27 -5.28
CA LYS A 291 9.96 15.07 -6.63
C LYS A 291 8.83 14.73 -7.61
N PRO A 292 8.88 15.26 -8.84
CA PRO A 292 7.87 14.93 -9.84
C PRO A 292 8.11 13.55 -10.46
N ILE A 293 7.08 13.05 -11.15
CA ILE A 293 7.06 11.75 -11.82
C ILE A 293 7.00 11.92 -13.34
N LEU A 294 7.73 11.09 -14.08
CA LEU A 294 7.52 10.93 -15.52
C LEU A 294 6.50 9.81 -15.75
N TYR A 295 5.29 10.19 -16.07
CA TYR A 295 4.18 9.25 -16.30
C TYR A 295 4.15 8.79 -17.75
N ILE A 296 4.02 7.48 -17.97
CA ILE A 296 3.76 6.90 -19.29
C ILE A 296 2.32 6.39 -19.31
N VAL A 297 1.52 6.93 -20.25
CA VAL A 297 0.12 6.53 -20.38
C VAL A 297 0.05 5.14 -20.96
N THR A 298 -0.54 4.21 -20.22
CA THR A 298 -0.92 2.88 -20.66
C THR A 298 -2.44 2.80 -20.88
N PRO A 299 -2.94 1.86 -21.68
CA PRO A 299 -4.37 1.61 -21.75
C PRO A 299 -4.94 1.33 -20.37
N GLU A 300 -6.10 1.91 -20.08
CA GLU A 300 -6.71 1.77 -18.75
C GLU A 300 -6.93 0.32 -18.36
N LYS A 301 -6.59 0.00 -17.12
CA LYS A 301 -7.00 -1.24 -16.50
C LYS A 301 -8.44 -1.09 -16.03
N ILE A 302 -9.35 -1.66 -16.80
CA ILE A 302 -10.76 -1.75 -16.41
C ILE A 302 -10.88 -2.92 -15.43
N VAL A 303 -10.90 -2.61 -14.13
CA VAL A 303 -11.14 -3.64 -13.10
C VAL A 303 -12.63 -3.97 -13.08
N GLN A 304 -13.49 -2.96 -13.19
CA GLN A 304 -14.94 -3.04 -13.33
C GLN A 304 -15.47 -1.75 -13.96
N GLU A 305 -16.70 -1.78 -14.50
CA GLU A 305 -17.35 -0.55 -14.95
C GLU A 305 -17.46 0.48 -13.82
N LYS A 306 -17.19 1.75 -14.16
CA LYS A 306 -17.33 2.86 -13.22
C LYS A 306 -18.76 2.94 -12.71
N GLN A 307 -18.96 2.75 -11.43
CA GLN A 307 -20.27 2.84 -10.81
C GLN A 307 -20.66 4.27 -10.41
N ILE A 308 -19.69 5.14 -10.20
CA ILE A 308 -19.90 6.56 -9.87
C ILE A 308 -19.18 7.44 -10.87
N ASP A 309 -19.78 8.58 -11.20
CA ASP A 309 -19.24 9.51 -12.21
C ASP A 309 -18.40 10.60 -11.51
N LEU A 310 -17.25 10.19 -10.99
CA LEU A 310 -16.27 11.09 -10.39
C LEU A 310 -14.91 10.92 -11.05
N VAL A 311 -14.19 12.02 -11.19
CA VAL A 311 -12.80 12.00 -11.64
C VAL A 311 -11.94 11.41 -10.54
N SER A 312 -11.14 10.39 -10.87
CA SER A 312 -10.26 9.74 -9.90
C SER A 312 -9.14 10.68 -9.42
N LEU A 313 -8.62 10.41 -8.21
CA LEU A 313 -7.50 11.18 -7.67
C LEU A 313 -6.32 11.20 -8.65
N GLU A 314 -5.96 10.03 -9.17
CA GLU A 314 -4.81 9.84 -10.04
C GLU A 314 -4.93 10.63 -11.34
N GLU A 315 -6.12 10.66 -11.94
CA GLU A 315 -6.39 11.48 -13.13
C GLU A 315 -6.23 12.97 -12.83
N LYS A 316 -6.71 13.40 -11.66
CA LYS A 316 -6.71 14.79 -11.25
C LYS A 316 -5.32 15.32 -10.92
N ILE A 317 -4.51 14.54 -10.19
CA ILE A 317 -3.23 15.04 -9.67
C ILE A 317 -2.03 14.74 -10.58
N ARG A 318 -2.07 13.66 -11.38
CA ARG A 318 -0.95 13.24 -12.25
C ARG A 318 -0.34 14.37 -13.09
N PRO A 319 -1.12 15.17 -13.86
CA PRO A 319 -0.56 16.28 -14.63
C PRO A 319 -0.07 17.45 -13.78
N GLN A 320 -0.32 17.41 -12.48
CA GLN A 320 0.08 18.45 -11.55
C GLN A 320 1.36 18.12 -10.79
N ILE A 321 1.64 16.82 -10.57
CA ILE A 321 2.80 16.32 -9.85
C ILE A 321 3.86 15.69 -10.77
N GLY A 322 3.73 15.83 -12.09
CA GLY A 322 4.68 15.28 -13.04
C GLY A 322 4.40 15.64 -14.48
N GLU A 323 5.18 15.07 -15.38
CA GLU A 323 4.97 15.14 -16.82
C GLU A 323 4.35 13.83 -17.33
N VAL A 324 3.58 13.93 -18.40
CA VAL A 324 2.86 12.80 -18.99
C VAL A 324 3.28 12.63 -20.45
N ILE A 325 3.73 11.42 -20.79
CA ILE A 325 4.05 11.02 -22.17
C ILE A 325 3.23 9.79 -22.58
N THR A 326 3.13 9.57 -23.88
CA THR A 326 2.44 8.39 -24.45
C THR A 326 3.44 7.31 -24.86
N LEU A 327 2.94 6.09 -25.08
CA LEU A 327 3.77 4.97 -25.57
C LEU A 327 4.42 5.25 -26.94
N SER A 328 3.84 6.11 -27.77
CA SER A 328 4.44 6.52 -29.05
C SER A 328 5.66 7.44 -28.90
N GLN A 329 5.89 7.97 -27.70
CA GLN A 329 6.98 8.89 -27.39
C GLN A 329 8.17 8.22 -26.64
N LEU A 330 8.20 6.89 -26.56
CA LEU A 330 9.25 6.16 -25.83
C LEU A 330 10.67 6.46 -26.37
N SER A 331 10.82 6.69 -27.67
CA SER A 331 12.12 7.07 -28.27
C SER A 331 12.64 8.42 -27.74
N LEU A 332 11.77 9.28 -27.23
CA LEU A 332 12.11 10.56 -26.64
C LEU A 332 12.45 10.48 -25.15
N LEU A 333 12.34 9.28 -24.53
CA LEU A 333 12.47 9.09 -23.09
C LEU A 333 13.77 9.71 -22.53
N PRO A 334 14.97 9.46 -23.10
CA PRO A 334 16.21 9.99 -22.56
C PRO A 334 16.26 11.53 -22.55
N SER A 335 15.82 12.14 -23.64
CA SER A 335 15.77 13.62 -23.73
C SER A 335 14.75 14.21 -22.75
N LYS A 336 13.59 13.56 -22.59
CA LYS A 336 12.56 13.95 -21.64
C LYS A 336 13.04 13.85 -20.21
N ILE A 337 13.72 12.77 -19.85
CA ILE A 337 14.29 12.61 -18.50
C ILE A 337 15.31 13.72 -18.22
N ASN A 338 16.25 13.98 -19.14
CA ASN A 338 17.25 15.02 -18.94
C ASN A 338 16.60 16.40 -18.77
N GLN A 339 15.62 16.74 -19.60
CA GLN A 339 14.86 17.99 -19.48
C GLN A 339 14.10 18.08 -18.16
N PHE A 340 13.50 16.98 -17.75
CA PHE A 340 12.72 16.84 -16.53
C PHE A 340 13.60 17.01 -15.27
N LEU A 341 14.79 16.42 -15.26
CA LEU A 341 15.76 16.59 -14.17
C LEU A 341 16.19 18.03 -13.97
N LEU A 342 16.31 18.82 -15.06
CA LEU A 342 16.61 20.26 -14.98
C LEU A 342 15.45 21.10 -14.42
N SER A 343 14.22 20.59 -14.52
CA SER A 343 13.01 21.33 -14.12
C SER A 343 12.39 20.89 -12.79
N GLN A 344 12.97 19.89 -12.09
CA GLN A 344 12.39 19.28 -10.88
C GLN A 344 11.99 20.29 -9.81
N ASN A 345 12.81 21.30 -9.56
CA ASN A 345 12.56 22.31 -8.52
C ASN A 345 11.26 23.10 -8.73
N LYS A 346 10.78 23.19 -9.97
CA LYS A 346 9.51 23.89 -10.28
C LYS A 346 8.29 23.14 -9.72
N PHE A 347 8.41 21.85 -9.48
CA PHE A 347 7.33 21.01 -8.98
C PHE A 347 7.25 20.96 -7.45
N LYS A 348 8.35 21.20 -6.76
CA LYS A 348 8.49 20.95 -5.33
C LYS A 348 7.38 21.59 -4.49
N GLU A 349 7.22 22.91 -4.57
CA GLU A 349 6.20 23.62 -3.79
C GLU A 349 4.77 23.22 -4.20
N LYS A 350 4.56 22.94 -5.47
CA LYS A 350 3.27 22.49 -5.97
C LYS A 350 2.92 21.09 -5.44
N ILE A 351 3.87 20.15 -5.45
CA ILE A 351 3.69 18.80 -4.92
C ILE A 351 3.38 18.86 -3.42
N LYS A 352 4.14 19.66 -2.67
CA LYS A 352 3.91 19.89 -1.24
C LYS A 352 2.48 20.35 -0.97
N LYS A 353 2.04 21.37 -1.68
CA LYS A 353 0.66 21.90 -1.56
C LYS A 353 -0.39 20.83 -1.89
N ILE A 354 -0.22 20.10 -3.01
CA ILE A 354 -1.15 19.04 -3.40
C ILE A 354 -1.19 17.91 -2.35
N ARG A 355 -0.04 17.53 -1.79
CA ARG A 355 0.03 16.54 -0.69
C ARG A 355 -0.80 17.00 0.51
N GLU A 356 -0.62 18.26 0.95
CA GLU A 356 -1.33 18.85 2.10
C GLU A 356 -2.84 18.96 1.86
N GLU A 357 -3.27 19.21 0.60
CA GLU A 357 -4.68 19.24 0.21
C GLU A 357 -5.29 17.82 0.04
N THR A 358 -4.46 16.83 -0.26
CA THR A 358 -4.90 15.46 -0.61
C THR A 358 -4.96 14.54 0.59
N VAL A 359 -3.97 14.61 1.50
CA VAL A 359 -3.79 13.64 2.59
C VAL A 359 -4.10 14.29 3.93
N PHE A 360 -4.95 13.61 4.71
CA PHE A 360 -5.28 14.07 6.07
C PHE A 360 -4.11 13.85 7.04
N ASN A 361 -4.03 14.70 8.05
CA ASN A 361 -3.21 14.53 9.26
C ASN A 361 -1.76 14.11 9.00
N ILE A 362 -1.12 14.68 7.98
CA ILE A 362 0.29 14.37 7.64
C ILE A 362 1.18 14.56 8.88
N GLY A 363 1.97 13.52 9.20
CA GLY A 363 2.83 13.46 10.37
C GLY A 363 2.10 13.13 11.68
N ASN A 364 0.76 12.97 11.66
CA ASN A 364 -0.05 12.71 12.85
C ASN A 364 -1.13 11.61 12.66
N SER A 365 -1.08 10.87 11.54
CA SER A 365 -2.08 9.85 11.24
C SER A 365 -2.11 8.72 12.27
N ALA A 366 -0.95 8.31 12.78
CA ALA A 366 -0.83 7.28 13.80
C ALA A 366 -1.57 7.63 15.10
N ASP A 367 -1.42 8.87 15.56
CA ASP A 367 -2.09 9.35 16.78
C ASP A 367 -3.61 9.41 16.59
N GLN A 368 -4.07 9.93 15.44
CA GLN A 368 -5.49 9.96 15.11
C GLN A 368 -6.11 8.56 15.05
N GLY A 369 -5.42 7.60 14.41
CA GLY A 369 -5.87 6.21 14.34
C GLY A 369 -5.90 5.52 15.71
N ALA A 370 -4.84 5.67 16.50
CA ALA A 370 -4.74 5.06 17.82
C ALA A 370 -5.81 5.59 18.78
N LYS A 371 -6.00 6.92 18.86
CA LYS A 371 -7.05 7.54 19.68
C LYS A 371 -8.43 7.05 19.29
N TYR A 372 -8.74 7.06 17.99
CA TYR A 372 -10.03 6.57 17.51
C TYR A 372 -10.28 5.11 17.92
N LEU A 373 -9.29 4.21 17.76
CA LEU A 373 -9.45 2.80 18.14
C LEU A 373 -9.66 2.62 19.64
N LEU A 374 -8.98 3.41 20.48
CA LEU A 374 -9.18 3.37 21.94
C LEU A 374 -10.55 3.89 22.36
N GLU A 375 -11.04 4.96 21.74
CA GLU A 375 -12.39 5.50 21.97
C GLU A 375 -13.46 4.51 21.51
N LEU A 376 -13.28 3.93 20.31
CA LEU A 376 -14.18 2.91 19.77
C LEU A 376 -14.23 1.69 20.69
N LYS A 377 -13.07 1.20 21.16
CA LYS A 377 -13.01 0.10 22.11
C LYS A 377 -13.85 0.39 23.35
N LYS A 378 -13.67 1.56 23.97
CA LYS A 378 -14.44 1.97 25.15
C LYS A 378 -15.95 1.98 24.87
N SER A 379 -16.36 2.47 23.70
CA SER A 379 -17.78 2.55 23.33
C SER A 379 -18.43 1.19 23.06
N LEU A 380 -17.65 0.18 22.68
CA LEU A 380 -18.12 -1.18 22.44
C LEU A 380 -18.13 -2.05 23.70
N GLU A 381 -17.40 -1.65 24.74
CA GLU A 381 -17.31 -2.33 26.02
C GLU A 381 -18.30 -1.74 27.07
N SER A 382 -18.90 -0.57 26.78
CA SER A 382 -19.94 0.08 27.59
C SER A 382 -21.35 -0.42 27.22
#